data_a722fd1022b082a14098edae681ef0e8
#
_entry.id   a722fd1022b082a14098edae681ef0e8
#
_cell.length_a   1.000
_cell.length_b   1.000
_cell.length_c   1.000
_cell.angle_alpha   90.00
_cell.angle_beta   90.00
_cell.angle_gamma   90.00
#
_symmetry.space_group_name_H-M   'P 1'
#
loop_
_entity.id
_entity.type
_entity.pdbx_description
1 polymer ?
#
loop_
_entity_poly.entity_id
_entity_poly.type
_entity_poly.pdbx_seq_one_letter_code
_entity_poly.pdbx_strand_id
1 'polypeptide(L)'
;MPTKHKALVIVLLIVAASFAVAAEDGPEEVIRGLYKAHQPREHRELNLRNHAVLSKYFSPELTKLFLRNVQVERDCPKGDLCGLEFDPILGSQDFDDHLAFKLHITEATWPQTGRFEARFKLFNEEKPEQEQVLVFQLVQVKNGWRIDDIIYTKDNASLKAVITAIVKEAADLKK
;
A
#
# COMPACT_ATOMS: atom_id res chain seq x y z
N MET A 1 18.27 55.97 58.22
CA MET A 1 18.29 55.75 56.72
C MET A 1 17.96 54.31 56.43
N PRO A 2 16.84 54.00 55.84
CA PRO A 2 16.49 52.59 55.50
C PRO A 2 16.89 52.27 54.04
N THR A 3 17.74 51.29 53.92
CA THR A 3 18.16 50.69 52.66
C THR A 3 17.02 49.87 52.03
N LYS A 4 16.57 50.28 50.86
CA LYS A 4 15.52 49.58 50.07
C LYS A 4 16.17 48.42 49.28
N HIS A 5 15.89 47.19 49.69
CA HIS A 5 16.22 46.01 48.90
C HIS A 5 15.18 45.86 47.76
N LYS A 6 15.65 46.00 46.53
CA LYS A 6 14.87 45.68 45.30
C LYS A 6 14.92 44.16 45.09
N ALA A 7 13.81 43.50 45.33
CA ALA A 7 13.66 42.08 44.94
C ALA A 7 13.49 41.99 43.41
N LEU A 8 14.42 41.31 42.75
CA LEU A 8 14.39 41.00 41.34
C LEU A 8 13.58 39.71 41.18
N VAL A 9 12.36 39.81 40.69
CA VAL A 9 11.53 38.66 40.36
C VAL A 9 11.89 38.22 38.94
N ILE A 10 12.60 37.10 38.84
CA ILE A 10 12.89 36.44 37.56
C ILE A 10 11.69 35.54 37.22
N VAL A 11 10.88 35.96 36.26
CA VAL A 11 9.80 35.15 35.70
C VAL A 11 10.42 34.20 34.67
N LEU A 12 10.57 32.93 35.02
CA LEU A 12 11.04 31.89 34.12
C LEU A 12 9.86 31.46 33.22
N LEU A 13 9.82 31.96 31.99
CA LEU A 13 8.86 31.53 30.96
C LEU A 13 9.30 30.17 30.43
N ILE A 14 8.67 29.09 30.93
CA ILE A 14 8.81 27.73 30.39
C ILE A 14 7.97 27.70 29.11
N VAL A 15 8.59 27.83 27.95
CA VAL A 15 7.99 27.55 26.65
C VAL A 15 7.91 26.05 26.51
N ALA A 16 6.75 25.45 26.84
CA ALA A 16 6.46 24.07 26.52
C ALA A 16 6.29 23.97 25.00
N ALA A 17 7.36 23.60 24.31
CA ALA A 17 7.29 23.20 22.90
C ALA A 17 6.51 21.88 22.84
N SER A 18 5.20 21.97 22.57
CA SER A 18 4.40 20.82 22.22
C SER A 18 4.91 20.30 20.88
N PHE A 19 5.75 19.28 20.92
CA PHE A 19 6.03 18.48 19.74
C PHE A 19 4.72 17.74 19.41
N ALA A 20 3.97 18.25 18.42
CA ALA A 20 2.93 17.49 17.78
C ALA A 20 3.64 16.31 17.09
N VAL A 21 3.66 15.17 17.75
CA VAL A 21 3.96 13.90 17.09
C VAL A 21 2.85 13.75 16.07
N ALA A 22 3.18 13.93 14.79
CA ALA A 22 2.28 13.57 13.72
C ALA A 22 1.88 12.11 13.98
N ALA A 23 0.60 11.83 14.20
CA ALA A 23 0.12 10.49 14.35
C ALA A 23 0.57 9.73 13.09
N GLU A 24 1.44 8.74 13.27
CA GLU A 24 1.81 7.86 12.14
C GLU A 24 0.51 7.22 11.67
N ASP A 25 0.24 7.31 10.36
CA ASP A 25 -0.92 6.65 9.76
C ASP A 25 -0.92 5.18 10.17
N GLY A 26 -2.02 4.73 10.76
CA GLY A 26 -2.17 3.33 11.14
C GLY A 26 -2.13 2.41 9.92
N PRO A 27 -1.97 1.09 10.10
CA PRO A 27 -1.89 0.14 8.99
C PRO A 27 -3.14 0.19 8.09
N GLU A 28 -4.32 0.38 8.65
CA GLU A 28 -5.57 0.52 7.91
C GLU A 28 -5.57 1.76 7.00
N GLU A 29 -5.02 2.87 7.47
CA GLU A 29 -4.96 4.13 6.73
C GLU A 29 -4.08 4.01 5.48
N VAL A 30 -3.05 3.17 5.52
CA VAL A 30 -2.21 2.88 4.34
C VAL A 30 -3.04 2.20 3.25
N ILE A 31 -3.88 1.21 3.62
CA ILE A 31 -4.75 0.51 2.68
C ILE A 31 -5.81 1.47 2.13
N ARG A 32 -6.47 2.26 2.98
CA ARG A 32 -7.45 3.28 2.55
C ARG A 32 -6.82 4.32 1.63
N GLY A 33 -5.62 4.77 1.97
CA GLY A 33 -4.85 5.70 1.15
C GLY A 33 -4.48 5.13 -0.22
N LEU A 34 -4.13 3.83 -0.30
CA LEU A 34 -3.87 3.13 -1.54
C LEU A 34 -5.12 3.15 -2.44
N TYR A 35 -6.27 2.69 -1.95
CA TYR A 35 -7.53 2.66 -2.72
C TYR A 35 -8.06 4.05 -3.06
N LYS A 36 -7.82 5.07 -2.22
CA LYS A 36 -8.15 6.46 -2.54
C LYS A 36 -7.29 7.01 -3.69
N ALA A 37 -6.04 6.56 -3.78
CA ALA A 37 -5.13 6.98 -4.86
C ALA A 37 -5.35 6.15 -6.14
N HIS A 38 -5.80 4.90 -6.01
CA HIS A 38 -6.12 4.00 -7.11
C HIS A 38 -7.62 4.02 -7.36
N GLN A 39 -8.06 4.90 -8.25
CA GLN A 39 -9.45 5.12 -8.64
C GLN A 39 -9.60 4.93 -10.15
N PRO A 40 -9.75 3.71 -10.67
CA PRO A 40 -9.87 3.46 -12.11
C PRO A 40 -11.01 4.25 -12.75
N ARG A 41 -12.15 4.39 -12.04
CA ARG A 41 -13.32 5.17 -12.45
C ARG A 41 -12.99 6.62 -12.85
N GLU A 42 -12.01 7.22 -12.20
CA GLU A 42 -11.63 8.61 -12.45
C GLU A 42 -10.39 8.70 -13.36
N HIS A 43 -10.04 7.60 -14.03
CA HIS A 43 -8.79 7.45 -14.79
C HIS A 43 -7.55 7.81 -13.96
N ARG A 44 -7.66 7.66 -12.64
CA ARG A 44 -6.57 7.86 -11.68
C ARG A 44 -6.06 6.50 -11.24
N GLU A 45 -5.25 5.89 -12.05
CA GLU A 45 -4.55 4.68 -11.68
C GLU A 45 -3.24 5.02 -10.98
N LEU A 46 -2.92 4.23 -9.95
CA LEU A 46 -1.65 4.37 -9.27
C LEU A 46 -0.51 3.99 -10.23
N ASN A 47 0.43 4.90 -10.43
CA ASN A 47 1.58 4.60 -11.29
C ASN A 47 2.57 3.65 -10.59
N LEU A 48 2.33 2.34 -10.74
CA LEU A 48 3.17 1.28 -10.17
C LEU A 48 4.56 1.16 -10.83
N ARG A 49 4.89 2.04 -11.78
CA ARG A 49 6.22 2.16 -12.39
C ARG A 49 7.07 3.26 -11.75
N ASN A 50 6.46 4.07 -10.87
CA ASN A 50 7.12 5.19 -10.22
C ASN A 50 7.61 4.79 -8.82
N HIS A 51 8.93 4.83 -8.60
CA HIS A 51 9.53 4.47 -7.31
C HIS A 51 8.97 5.29 -6.12
N ALA A 52 8.76 6.60 -6.29
CA ALA A 52 8.25 7.43 -5.20
C ALA A 52 6.81 7.06 -4.82
N VAL A 53 5.98 6.72 -5.82
CA VAL A 53 4.62 6.22 -5.61
C VAL A 53 4.63 4.87 -4.91
N LEU A 54 5.45 3.93 -5.39
CA LEU A 54 5.60 2.61 -4.78
C LEU A 54 6.06 2.72 -3.33
N SER A 55 7.11 3.50 -3.05
CA SER A 55 7.69 3.65 -1.70
C SER A 55 6.75 4.30 -0.69
N LYS A 56 5.70 4.98 -1.15
CA LYS A 56 4.68 5.56 -0.28
C LYS A 56 3.79 4.48 0.34
N TYR A 57 3.45 3.44 -0.41
CA TYR A 57 2.48 2.42 0.01
C TYR A 57 3.10 1.07 0.31
N PHE A 58 4.18 0.70 -0.38
CA PHE A 58 4.76 -0.64 -0.33
C PHE A 58 6.10 -0.69 0.40
N SER A 59 6.40 -1.84 0.96
CA SER A 59 7.70 -2.10 1.61
C SER A 59 8.84 -1.94 0.60
N PRO A 60 10.08 -1.71 1.08
CA PRO A 60 11.25 -1.66 0.20
C PRO A 60 11.42 -2.93 -0.63
N GLU A 61 11.07 -4.09 -0.07
CA GLU A 61 11.17 -5.38 -0.75
C GLU A 61 10.13 -5.50 -1.87
N LEU A 62 8.86 -5.22 -1.58
CA LEU A 62 7.80 -5.27 -2.60
C LEU A 62 8.00 -4.18 -3.67
N THR A 63 8.46 -2.99 -3.28
CA THR A 63 8.84 -1.92 -4.22
C THR A 63 9.91 -2.40 -5.20
N LYS A 64 10.95 -3.09 -4.70
CA LYS A 64 12.00 -3.66 -5.56
C LYS A 64 11.47 -4.71 -6.53
N LEU A 65 10.53 -5.54 -6.10
CA LEU A 65 9.88 -6.54 -6.98
C LEU A 65 9.07 -5.86 -8.08
N PHE A 66 8.26 -4.85 -7.77
CA PHE A 66 7.54 -4.07 -8.78
C PHE A 66 8.47 -3.48 -9.83
N LEU A 67 9.59 -2.87 -9.41
CA LEU A 67 10.55 -2.30 -10.36
C LEU A 67 11.23 -3.36 -11.23
N ARG A 68 11.44 -4.56 -10.72
CA ARG A 68 11.91 -5.69 -11.53
C ARG A 68 10.87 -6.16 -12.53
N ASN A 69 9.60 -6.22 -12.14
CA ASN A 69 8.51 -6.51 -13.07
C ASN A 69 8.44 -5.48 -14.20
N VAL A 70 8.57 -4.20 -13.89
CA VAL A 70 8.65 -3.12 -14.90
C VAL A 70 9.82 -3.34 -15.87
N GLN A 71 10.96 -3.86 -15.39
CA GLN A 71 12.08 -4.19 -16.27
C GLN A 71 11.76 -5.38 -17.17
N VAL A 72 11.06 -6.42 -16.65
CA VAL A 72 10.58 -7.54 -17.48
C VAL A 72 9.65 -7.05 -18.58
N GLU A 73 8.69 -6.16 -18.26
CA GLU A 73 7.78 -5.55 -19.25
C GLU A 73 8.52 -4.77 -20.33
N ARG A 74 9.58 -4.02 -19.98
CA ARG A 74 10.39 -3.26 -20.93
C ARG A 74 11.21 -4.13 -21.87
N ASP A 75 11.70 -5.24 -21.34
CA ASP A 75 12.55 -6.19 -22.07
C ASP A 75 11.71 -7.20 -22.88
N CYS A 76 10.38 -7.10 -22.80
CA CYS A 76 9.44 -7.98 -23.48
C CYS A 76 9.58 -7.92 -25.00
N PRO A 77 9.65 -9.05 -25.69
CA PRO A 77 9.63 -9.07 -27.15
C PRO A 77 8.35 -8.43 -27.67
N LYS A 78 8.48 -7.78 -28.85
CA LYS A 78 7.31 -7.13 -29.46
C LYS A 78 6.25 -8.17 -29.85
N GLY A 79 5.07 -8.03 -29.29
CA GLY A 79 3.92 -8.90 -29.54
C GLY A 79 3.68 -9.95 -28.44
N ASP A 80 4.61 -10.07 -27.50
CA ASP A 80 4.42 -10.93 -26.32
C ASP A 80 3.80 -10.16 -25.15
N LEU A 81 3.20 -10.89 -24.22
CA LEU A 81 2.72 -10.39 -22.93
C LEU A 81 3.75 -10.78 -21.87
N CYS A 82 4.27 -9.81 -21.15
CA CYS A 82 5.25 -10.03 -20.08
C CYS A 82 4.91 -9.20 -18.86
N GLY A 83 5.27 -9.70 -17.70
CA GLY A 83 5.00 -9.01 -16.44
C GLY A 83 3.64 -9.36 -15.85
N LEU A 84 3.12 -8.49 -14.98
CA LEU A 84 1.80 -8.65 -14.38
C LEU A 84 0.70 -8.37 -15.41
N GLU A 85 -0.17 -9.35 -15.64
CA GLU A 85 -1.29 -9.26 -16.59
C GLU A 85 -2.61 -8.87 -15.91
N PHE A 86 -2.57 -8.44 -14.67
CA PHE A 86 -3.75 -8.04 -13.91
C PHE A 86 -3.42 -6.84 -13.02
N ASP A 87 -4.46 -6.13 -12.58
CA ASP A 87 -4.31 -5.06 -11.59
C ASP A 87 -4.00 -5.66 -10.21
N PRO A 88 -2.79 -5.46 -9.67
CA PRO A 88 -2.40 -6.09 -8.42
C PRO A 88 -3.09 -5.50 -7.18
N ILE A 89 -3.70 -4.31 -7.29
CA ILE A 89 -4.44 -3.66 -6.20
C ILE A 89 -5.87 -4.18 -6.15
N LEU A 90 -6.44 -4.51 -7.30
CA LEU A 90 -7.78 -5.07 -7.41
C LEU A 90 -7.78 -6.61 -7.40
N GLY A 91 -6.65 -7.23 -7.74
CA GLY A 91 -6.53 -8.68 -7.89
C GLY A 91 -7.39 -9.22 -9.03
N SER A 92 -7.56 -8.44 -10.11
CA SER A 92 -8.40 -8.81 -11.25
C SER A 92 -7.89 -8.16 -12.53
N GLN A 93 -8.16 -8.81 -13.67
CA GLN A 93 -7.97 -8.20 -15.00
C GLN A 93 -9.16 -7.34 -15.39
N ASP A 94 -10.36 -7.78 -14.99
CA ASP A 94 -11.62 -7.15 -15.37
C ASP A 94 -12.31 -6.54 -14.15
N PHE A 95 -12.83 -5.35 -14.30
CA PHE A 95 -13.64 -4.64 -13.31
C PHE A 95 -14.55 -3.63 -14.01
N ASP A 96 -15.60 -3.21 -13.33
CA ASP A 96 -16.52 -2.19 -13.86
C ASP A 96 -15.88 -0.79 -13.73
N ASP A 97 -15.72 -0.08 -14.86
CA ASP A 97 -15.18 1.28 -14.91
C ASP A 97 -15.95 2.28 -14.03
N HIS A 98 -17.20 1.95 -13.68
CA HIS A 98 -18.07 2.76 -12.83
C HIS A 98 -18.07 2.31 -11.37
N LEU A 99 -17.13 1.49 -10.96
CA LEU A 99 -17.06 0.93 -9.63
C LEU A 99 -16.81 1.99 -8.56
N ALA A 100 -17.77 2.15 -7.66
CA ALA A 100 -17.56 2.86 -6.41
C ALA A 100 -17.09 1.88 -5.34
N PHE A 101 -15.82 1.94 -4.96
CA PHE A 101 -15.30 1.07 -3.89
C PHE A 101 -16.00 1.36 -2.57
N LYS A 102 -16.88 0.45 -2.15
CA LYS A 102 -17.30 0.35 -0.75
C LYS A 102 -16.33 -0.58 -0.05
N LEU A 103 -15.19 -0.03 0.36
CA LEU A 103 -14.11 -0.77 0.97
C LEU A 103 -14.44 -1.07 2.44
N HIS A 104 -14.57 -2.34 2.78
CA HIS A 104 -14.64 -2.82 4.16
C HIS A 104 -13.26 -3.39 4.54
N ILE A 105 -12.62 -2.77 5.54
CA ILE A 105 -11.34 -3.23 6.07
C ILE A 105 -11.56 -3.76 7.47
N THR A 106 -11.10 -4.97 7.73
CA THR A 106 -11.11 -5.59 9.06
C THR A 106 -9.74 -6.15 9.37
N GLU A 107 -9.32 -6.05 10.61
CA GLU A 107 -8.14 -6.77 11.06
C GLU A 107 -8.41 -8.28 10.93
N ALA A 108 -7.55 -8.99 10.20
CA ALA A 108 -7.70 -10.41 10.04
C ALA A 108 -7.36 -11.10 11.37
N THR A 109 -8.25 -11.97 11.85
CA THR A 109 -8.16 -12.68 13.15
C THR A 109 -7.05 -13.75 13.21
N TRP A 110 -5.94 -13.53 12.54
CA TRP A 110 -4.78 -14.43 12.49
C TRP A 110 -3.70 -13.93 13.46
N PRO A 111 -2.89 -14.82 14.04
CA PRO A 111 -1.96 -14.49 15.14
C PRO A 111 -0.80 -13.56 14.74
N GLN A 112 -0.77 -13.06 13.51
CA GLN A 112 0.26 -12.13 13.03
C GLN A 112 -0.29 -10.71 13.01
N THR A 113 0.25 -9.84 13.82
CA THR A 113 0.04 -8.39 13.81
C THR A 113 0.37 -7.84 12.41
N GLY A 114 -0.52 -6.97 11.88
CA GLY A 114 -0.31 -6.33 10.57
C GLY A 114 -0.95 -7.04 9.37
N ARG A 115 -1.93 -7.92 9.59
CA ARG A 115 -2.75 -8.50 8.52
C ARG A 115 -4.14 -7.89 8.54
N PHE A 116 -4.58 -7.40 7.38
CA PHE A 116 -5.87 -6.76 7.20
C PHE A 116 -6.57 -7.36 5.98
N GLU A 117 -7.85 -7.62 6.12
CA GLU A 117 -8.69 -8.09 5.05
C GLU A 117 -9.45 -6.90 4.46
N ALA A 118 -9.36 -6.73 3.15
CA ALA A 118 -10.14 -5.76 2.40
C ALA A 118 -11.18 -6.48 1.53
N ARG A 119 -12.44 -6.08 1.65
CA ARG A 119 -13.57 -6.60 0.89
C ARG A 119 -14.19 -5.51 0.04
N PHE A 120 -14.43 -5.79 -1.22
CA PHE A 120 -15.09 -4.88 -2.15
C PHE A 120 -15.67 -5.63 -3.34
N LYS A 121 -16.54 -4.98 -4.09
CA LYS A 121 -17.07 -5.53 -5.33
C LYS A 121 -16.28 -5.02 -6.53
N LEU A 122 -16.06 -5.88 -7.51
CA LEU A 122 -15.44 -5.52 -8.81
C LEU A 122 -16.47 -5.07 -9.84
N PHE A 123 -17.73 -5.47 -9.66
CA PHE A 123 -18.84 -5.18 -10.58
C PHE A 123 -20.05 -4.65 -9.81
N ASN A 124 -20.87 -3.84 -10.47
CA ASN A 124 -22.08 -3.26 -9.87
C ASN A 124 -23.21 -4.27 -9.67
N GLU A 125 -23.10 -5.47 -10.21
CA GLU A 125 -24.10 -6.51 -10.03
C GLU A 125 -24.10 -7.04 -8.58
N GLU A 126 -25.30 -7.34 -8.06
CA GLU A 126 -25.48 -7.83 -6.69
C GLU A 126 -25.25 -9.35 -6.57
N LYS A 127 -24.16 -9.87 -7.12
CA LYS A 127 -23.81 -11.28 -6.97
C LYS A 127 -22.75 -11.45 -5.87
N PRO A 128 -23.04 -12.22 -4.81
CA PRO A 128 -22.09 -12.45 -3.72
C PRO A 128 -20.75 -13.03 -4.17
N GLU A 129 -20.76 -13.86 -5.20
CA GLU A 129 -19.58 -14.50 -5.79
C GLU A 129 -18.62 -13.52 -6.45
N GLN A 130 -19.07 -12.29 -6.68
CA GLN A 130 -18.24 -11.20 -7.26
C GLN A 130 -17.55 -10.35 -6.22
N GLU A 131 -17.74 -10.64 -4.92
CA GLU A 131 -16.99 -9.97 -3.88
C GLU A 131 -15.51 -10.36 -3.98
N GLN A 132 -14.65 -9.34 -4.06
CA GLN A 132 -13.21 -9.52 -3.99
C GLN A 132 -12.77 -9.43 -2.54
N VAL A 133 -11.95 -10.38 -2.13
CA VAL A 133 -11.37 -10.43 -0.79
C VAL A 133 -9.86 -10.51 -0.92
N LEU A 134 -9.17 -9.48 -0.45
CA LEU A 134 -7.72 -9.43 -0.44
C LEU A 134 -7.22 -9.33 0.99
N VAL A 135 -6.13 -10.03 1.30
CA VAL A 135 -5.47 -9.92 2.60
C VAL A 135 -4.15 -9.17 2.43
N PHE A 136 -4.07 -8.00 3.05
CA PHE A 136 -2.87 -7.17 3.08
C PHE A 136 -1.99 -7.58 4.26
N GLN A 137 -0.74 -7.86 3.99
CA GLN A 137 0.30 -8.03 5.01
C GLN A 137 1.07 -6.71 5.10
N LEU A 138 1.12 -6.12 6.29
CA LEU A 138 1.81 -4.86 6.51
C LEU A 138 3.00 -5.06 7.44
N VAL A 139 4.03 -4.29 7.20
CA VAL A 139 5.23 -4.21 8.03
C VAL A 139 5.46 -2.78 8.47
N GLN A 140 5.96 -2.61 9.68
CA GLN A 140 6.40 -1.33 10.17
C GLN A 140 7.82 -1.05 9.70
N VAL A 141 8.01 0.09 9.04
CA VAL A 141 9.31 0.61 8.62
C VAL A 141 9.58 1.92 9.36
N LYS A 142 10.78 2.50 9.20
CA LYS A 142 11.17 3.73 9.91
C LYS A 142 10.16 4.88 9.76
N ASN A 143 9.46 4.94 8.63
CA ASN A 143 8.53 6.04 8.31
C ASN A 143 7.06 5.55 8.26
N GLY A 144 6.66 4.67 9.18
CA GLY A 144 5.29 4.18 9.32
C GLY A 144 5.05 2.81 8.67
N TRP A 145 3.80 2.45 8.49
CA TRP A 145 3.38 1.17 7.94
C TRP A 145 3.51 1.12 6.41
N ARG A 146 3.83 -0.07 5.88
CA ARG A 146 3.88 -0.34 4.43
C ARG A 146 3.30 -1.70 4.14
N ILE A 147 2.65 -1.82 2.99
CA ILE A 147 2.17 -3.10 2.46
C ILE A 147 3.37 -3.91 2.01
N ASP A 148 3.54 -5.09 2.60
CA ASP A 148 4.64 -6.00 2.31
C ASP A 148 4.22 -7.11 1.35
N ASP A 149 2.95 -7.51 1.39
CA ASP A 149 2.37 -8.46 0.45
C ASP A 149 0.86 -8.26 0.31
N ILE A 150 0.30 -8.76 -0.78
CA ILE A 150 -1.15 -8.86 -1.02
C ILE A 150 -1.46 -10.31 -1.36
N ILE A 151 -2.37 -10.92 -0.60
CA ILE A 151 -2.82 -12.29 -0.82
C ILE A 151 -4.18 -12.27 -1.49
N TYR A 152 -4.27 -12.87 -2.65
CA TYR A 152 -5.48 -13.07 -3.42
C TYR A 152 -6.18 -14.34 -2.93
N THR A 153 -7.24 -14.18 -2.13
CA THR A 153 -7.83 -15.31 -1.39
C THR A 153 -8.47 -16.35 -2.28
N LYS A 154 -9.00 -15.94 -3.45
CA LYS A 154 -9.62 -16.87 -4.42
C LYS A 154 -8.61 -17.88 -4.96
N ASP A 155 -7.40 -17.44 -5.25
CA ASP A 155 -6.35 -18.24 -5.87
C ASP A 155 -5.32 -18.72 -4.87
N ASN A 156 -5.44 -18.28 -3.61
CA ASN A 156 -4.44 -18.47 -2.55
C ASN A 156 -3.02 -18.09 -3.02
N ALA A 157 -2.94 -17.02 -3.80
CA ALA A 157 -1.71 -16.53 -4.41
C ALA A 157 -1.20 -15.28 -3.70
N SER A 158 0.12 -15.17 -3.55
CA SER A 158 0.81 -14.00 -3.00
C SER A 158 1.36 -13.15 -4.14
N LEU A 159 1.16 -11.84 -4.08
CA LEU A 159 1.72 -10.90 -5.05
C LEU A 159 3.25 -11.01 -5.14
N LYS A 160 3.93 -11.10 -4.00
CA LYS A 160 5.38 -11.33 -3.98
C LYS A 160 5.78 -12.61 -4.71
N ALA A 161 5.05 -13.70 -4.47
CA ALA A 161 5.33 -14.97 -5.12
C ALA A 161 5.11 -14.89 -6.64
N VAL A 162 4.01 -14.25 -7.07
CA VAL A 162 3.69 -14.07 -8.50
C VAL A 162 4.78 -13.25 -9.18
N ILE A 163 5.13 -12.06 -8.65
CA ILE A 163 6.17 -11.23 -9.27
C ILE A 163 7.53 -11.95 -9.25
N THR A 164 7.86 -12.67 -8.19
CA THR A 164 9.11 -13.42 -8.10
C THR A 164 9.19 -14.50 -9.19
N ALA A 165 8.10 -15.21 -9.43
CA ALA A 165 8.03 -16.21 -10.49
C ALA A 165 8.24 -15.59 -11.88
N ILE A 166 7.53 -14.48 -12.18
CA ILE A 166 7.66 -13.73 -13.44
C ILE A 166 9.12 -13.29 -13.67
N VAL A 167 9.75 -12.69 -12.67
CA VAL A 167 11.13 -12.20 -12.77
C VAL A 167 12.12 -13.34 -12.97
N LYS A 168 11.89 -14.47 -12.31
CA LYS A 168 12.73 -15.68 -12.46
C LYS A 168 12.61 -16.26 -13.87
N GLU A 169 11.38 -16.44 -14.37
CA GLU A 169 11.12 -16.97 -15.70
C GLU A 169 11.78 -16.11 -16.79
N ALA A 170 11.61 -14.77 -16.70
CA ALA A 170 12.24 -13.84 -17.62
C ALA A 170 13.78 -13.90 -17.60
N ALA A 171 14.37 -14.20 -16.43
CA ALA A 171 15.83 -14.37 -16.33
C ALA A 171 16.31 -15.70 -16.92
N ASP A 172 15.52 -16.77 -16.86
CA ASP A 172 15.86 -18.08 -17.41
C ASP A 172 15.75 -18.11 -18.94
N LEU A 173 14.84 -17.33 -19.53
CA LEU A 173 14.71 -17.17 -20.99
C LEU A 173 15.89 -16.42 -21.63
N LYS A 174 16.70 -15.70 -20.86
CA LYS A 174 17.86 -14.93 -21.35
C LYS A 174 19.18 -15.75 -21.33
N LYS A 175 19.16 -16.99 -20.88
CA LYS A 175 20.31 -17.89 -20.81
C LYS A 175 20.43 -18.77 -22.06
#